data_1004355d5380b76f65572c9a9ba41912
#
_entry.id   1004355d5380b76f65572c9a9ba41912
#
_cell.length_a   1.000
_cell.length_b   1.000
_cell.length_c   1.000
_cell.angle_alpha   90.00
_cell.angle_beta   90.00
_cell.angle_gamma   90.00
#
_symmetry.space_group_name_H-M   'P 1'
#
loop_
_entity.id
_entity.type
_entity.pdbx_description
1 polymer ?
#
loop_
_entity_poly.entity_id
_entity_poly.type
_entity_poly.pdbx_seq_one_letter_code
_entity_poly.pdbx_strand_id
1 'polypeptide(L)'
;MFKVKDNIDLKELEKYGFIKLNIMDGDDCVETKVYCAIQKDNKCFIENNCINDYFVEFYFNDNKEIDYCCYPEQRSENFFNNIICDLIKADLIEKVED
;
A
#
# COMPACT_ATOMS: atom_id res chain seq x y z
N MET A 1 14.76 0.54 -4.73
CA MET A 1 13.42 0.45 -4.14
C MET A 1 12.77 1.82 -4.10
N PHE A 2 11.46 1.88 -3.95
CA PHE A 2 10.74 3.15 -3.82
C PHE A 2 10.49 3.48 -2.36
N LYS A 3 10.45 4.76 -2.06
CA LYS A 3 10.21 5.27 -0.73
C LYS A 3 9.38 6.55 -0.81
N VAL A 4 8.43 6.73 0.09
CA VAL A 4 7.73 8.00 0.25
C VAL A 4 8.73 9.01 0.81
N LYS A 5 8.75 10.22 0.26
CA LYS A 5 9.69 11.26 0.70
C LYS A 5 9.49 11.60 2.17
N ASP A 6 10.58 11.92 2.85
CA ASP A 6 10.59 12.16 4.30
C ASP A 6 9.66 13.27 4.75
N ASN A 7 9.44 14.27 3.90
CA ASN A 7 8.57 15.40 4.20
C ASN A 7 7.09 15.14 3.87
N ILE A 8 6.76 13.95 3.37
CA ILE A 8 5.39 13.58 3.00
C ILE A 8 4.83 12.64 4.06
N ASP A 9 3.62 12.96 4.56
CA ASP A 9 2.90 12.09 5.47
C ASP A 9 2.29 10.93 4.67
N LEU A 10 2.41 9.71 5.18
CA LEU A 10 1.82 8.53 4.55
C LEU A 10 0.33 8.68 4.28
N LYS A 11 -0.37 9.46 5.09
CA LYS A 11 -1.80 9.75 4.91
C LYS A 11 -2.12 10.38 3.56
N GLU A 12 -1.16 11.08 2.96
CA GLU A 12 -1.33 11.66 1.62
C GLU A 12 -1.59 10.60 0.55
N LEU A 13 -1.15 9.36 0.78
CA LEU A 13 -1.39 8.26 -0.13
C LEU A 13 -2.87 7.90 -0.27
N GLU A 14 -3.71 8.28 0.69
CA GLU A 14 -5.16 8.02 0.63
C GLU A 14 -5.80 8.66 -0.61
N LYS A 15 -5.25 9.78 -1.08
CA LYS A 15 -5.72 10.47 -2.28
C LYS A 15 -5.47 9.67 -3.57
N TYR A 16 -4.63 8.66 -3.50
CA TYR A 16 -4.19 7.86 -4.64
C TYR A 16 -4.67 6.41 -4.57
N GLY A 17 -5.70 6.16 -3.75
CA GLY A 17 -6.29 4.82 -3.64
C GLY A 17 -5.66 3.93 -2.59
N PHE A 18 -4.75 4.46 -1.79
CA PHE A 18 -4.20 3.72 -0.66
C PHE A 18 -5.13 3.79 0.53
N ILE A 19 -5.16 2.73 1.29
CA ILE A 19 -5.92 2.65 2.53
C ILE A 19 -5.00 2.19 3.66
N LYS A 20 -5.29 2.67 4.87
CA LYS A 20 -4.57 2.25 6.05
C LYS A 20 -4.93 0.80 6.35
N LEU A 21 -3.92 -0.03 6.48
CA LEU A 21 -4.12 -1.45 6.74
C LEU A 21 -4.47 -1.68 8.20
N ASN A 22 -5.60 -2.32 8.42
CA ASN A 22 -5.99 -2.84 9.72
C ASN A 22 -6.04 -4.35 9.61
N ILE A 23 -5.49 -5.03 10.59
CA ILE A 23 -5.41 -6.50 10.58
C ILE A 23 -6.24 -7.09 11.71
N MET A 24 -6.76 -8.29 11.48
CA MET A 24 -7.45 -9.04 12.53
C MET A 24 -6.44 -9.78 13.39
N ASP A 25 -6.53 -9.58 14.68
CA ASP A 25 -5.76 -10.32 15.69
C ASP A 25 -6.78 -11.01 16.60
N GLY A 26 -7.09 -12.27 16.31
CA GLY A 26 -8.21 -12.95 16.94
C GLY A 26 -9.53 -12.29 16.54
N ASP A 27 -10.29 -11.82 17.53
CA ASP A 27 -11.55 -11.10 17.32
C ASP A 27 -11.37 -9.58 17.25
N ASP A 28 -10.15 -9.09 17.48
CA ASP A 28 -9.86 -7.67 17.50
C ASP A 28 -9.31 -7.18 16.17
N CYS A 29 -9.73 -5.98 15.77
CA CYS A 29 -9.17 -5.29 14.61
C CYS A 29 -8.09 -4.34 15.10
N VAL A 30 -6.84 -4.58 14.69
CA VAL A 30 -5.69 -3.80 15.11
C VAL A 30 -5.28 -2.83 14.02
N GLU A 31 -5.19 -1.54 14.37
CA GLU A 31 -4.67 -0.51 13.47
C GLU A 31 -3.18 -0.65 13.28
N THR A 32 -2.73 -0.52 12.04
CA THR A 32 -1.30 -0.45 11.72
C THR A 32 -0.95 0.94 11.20
N LYS A 33 0.33 1.19 10.98
CA LYS A 33 0.83 2.41 10.35
C LYS A 33 1.17 2.19 8.88
N VAL A 34 0.65 1.12 8.31
CA VAL A 34 0.95 0.68 6.95
C VAL A 34 -0.16 1.12 6.00
N TYR A 35 0.23 1.63 4.84
CA TYR A 35 -0.71 2.02 3.79
C TYR A 35 -0.52 1.11 2.58
N CYS A 36 -1.60 0.48 2.14
CA CYS A 36 -1.57 -0.48 1.04
C CYS A 36 -2.53 -0.08 -0.07
N ALA A 37 -2.22 -0.50 -1.28
CA ALA A 37 -3.08 -0.35 -2.43
C ALA A 37 -3.74 -1.69 -2.74
N ILE A 38 -5.05 -1.66 -2.95
CA ILE A 38 -5.84 -2.84 -3.30
C ILE A 38 -6.51 -2.57 -4.64
N GLN A 39 -6.47 -3.56 -5.53
CA GLN A 39 -7.17 -3.45 -6.80
C GLN A 39 -8.65 -3.24 -6.56
N LYS A 40 -9.27 -2.42 -7.40
CA LYS A 40 -10.66 -2.01 -7.27
C LYS A 40 -11.61 -3.19 -7.09
N ASP A 41 -11.35 -4.28 -7.80
CA ASP A 41 -12.20 -5.47 -7.75
C ASP A 41 -12.11 -6.23 -6.43
N ASN A 42 -11.08 -5.96 -5.63
CA ASN A 42 -10.86 -6.63 -4.35
C ASN A 42 -11.39 -5.83 -3.16
N LYS A 43 -11.97 -4.67 -3.38
CA LYS A 43 -12.50 -3.83 -2.29
C LYS A 43 -13.65 -4.47 -1.52
N CYS A 44 -14.34 -5.43 -2.14
CA CYS A 44 -15.42 -6.17 -1.49
C CYS A 44 -14.94 -7.04 -0.31
N PHE A 45 -13.65 -7.26 -0.21
CA PHE A 45 -13.06 -8.06 0.87
C PHE A 45 -12.63 -7.22 2.07
N ILE A 46 -12.95 -5.93 2.06
CA ILE A 46 -12.74 -5.06 3.21
C ILE A 46 -13.94 -5.22 4.13
N GLU A 47 -13.72 -5.80 5.30
CA GLU A 47 -14.76 -6.03 6.28
C GLU A 47 -14.39 -5.30 7.58
N ASN A 48 -15.31 -4.46 8.07
CA ASN A 48 -15.11 -3.68 9.30
C ASN A 48 -13.82 -2.83 9.31
N ASN A 49 -13.45 -2.29 8.14
CA ASN A 49 -12.20 -1.56 7.92
C ASN A 49 -10.95 -2.42 8.09
N CYS A 50 -11.11 -3.74 8.21
CA CYS A 50 -10.01 -4.69 8.21
C CYS A 50 -9.88 -5.31 6.82
N ILE A 51 -8.64 -5.44 6.36
CA ILE A 51 -8.34 -5.98 5.04
C ILE A 51 -7.72 -7.35 5.23
N ASN A 52 -8.15 -8.29 4.41
CA ASN A 52 -7.44 -9.55 4.31
C ASN A 52 -6.13 -9.30 3.55
N ASP A 53 -4.99 -9.50 4.22
CA ASP A 53 -3.67 -9.27 3.65
C ASP A 53 -3.40 -10.11 2.39
N TYR A 54 -4.15 -11.18 2.19
CA TYR A 54 -4.08 -12.01 0.98
C TYR A 54 -4.29 -11.19 -0.31
N PHE A 55 -5.06 -10.10 -0.24
CA PHE A 55 -5.36 -9.24 -1.39
C PHE A 55 -4.43 -8.06 -1.54
N VAL A 56 -3.47 -7.91 -0.64
CA VAL A 56 -2.49 -6.83 -0.68
C VAL A 56 -1.28 -7.28 -1.49
N GLU A 57 -0.97 -6.58 -2.57
CA GLU A 57 0.19 -6.90 -3.40
C GLU A 57 1.44 -6.17 -2.93
N PHE A 58 1.28 -4.91 -2.50
CA PHE A 58 2.38 -4.10 -1.99
C PHE A 58 1.84 -3.04 -1.04
N TYR A 59 2.75 -2.50 -0.23
CA TYR A 59 2.41 -1.47 0.75
C TYR A 59 3.63 -0.62 1.06
N PHE A 60 3.39 0.54 1.68
CA PHE A 60 4.46 1.34 2.27
C PHE A 60 4.41 1.14 3.78
N ASN A 61 5.54 0.73 4.36
CA ASN A 61 5.65 0.46 5.79
C ASN A 61 5.79 1.77 6.59
N ASP A 62 5.90 1.66 7.91
CA ASP A 62 6.02 2.82 8.80
C ASP A 62 7.34 3.59 8.62
N ASN A 63 8.34 2.99 7.98
CA ASN A 63 9.56 3.66 7.56
C ASN A 63 9.42 4.33 6.19
N LYS A 64 8.22 4.31 5.61
CA LYS A 64 7.90 4.89 4.29
C LYS A 64 8.55 4.13 3.12
N GLU A 65 9.06 2.94 3.36
CA GLU A 65 9.66 2.09 2.34
C GLU A 65 8.62 1.13 1.76
N ILE A 66 8.76 0.83 0.47
CA ILE A 66 7.88 -0.12 -0.19
C ILE A 66 8.25 -1.55 0.19
N ASP A 67 7.22 -2.37 0.43
CA ASP A 67 7.34 -3.81 0.66
C ASP A 67 6.31 -4.54 -0.16
N TYR A 68 6.57 -5.81 -0.44
CA TYR A 68 5.71 -6.66 -1.27
C TYR A 68 5.18 -7.83 -0.48
N CYS A 69 3.88 -8.14 -0.68
CA CYS A 69 3.20 -9.24 0.00
C CYS A 69 3.12 -10.51 -0.85
N CYS A 70 3.46 -10.44 -2.12
CA CYS A 70 3.36 -11.57 -3.04
C CYS A 70 4.64 -11.76 -3.84
N TYR A 71 4.79 -12.94 -4.43
CA TYR A 71 5.91 -13.21 -5.32
C TYR A 71 5.80 -12.37 -6.59
N PRO A 72 6.94 -12.02 -7.24
CA PRO A 72 6.93 -11.19 -8.44
C PRO A 72 5.98 -11.67 -9.53
N GLU A 73 5.89 -12.98 -9.74
CA GLU A 73 5.03 -13.59 -10.75
C GLU A 73 3.54 -13.48 -10.45
N GLN A 74 3.19 -13.16 -9.20
CA GLN A 74 1.80 -13.01 -8.76
C GLN A 74 1.34 -11.56 -8.77
N ARG A 75 2.26 -10.62 -9.02
CA ARG A 75 1.94 -9.19 -9.03
C ARG A 75 1.31 -8.78 -10.34
N SER A 76 0.34 -7.87 -10.25
CA SER A 76 -0.22 -7.21 -11.42
C SER A 76 0.67 -6.02 -11.79
N GLU A 77 1.51 -6.19 -12.81
CA GLU A 77 2.44 -5.14 -13.24
C GLU A 77 1.71 -3.85 -13.64
N ASN A 78 0.60 -3.97 -14.34
CA ASN A 78 -0.15 -2.79 -14.77
C ASN A 78 -0.70 -2.00 -13.57
N PHE A 79 -1.25 -2.69 -12.60
CA PHE A 79 -1.76 -2.07 -11.38
C PHE A 79 -0.64 -1.36 -10.63
N PHE A 80 0.47 -2.06 -10.40
CA PHE A 80 1.63 -1.51 -9.70
C PHE A 80 2.19 -0.30 -10.45
N ASN A 81 2.46 -0.44 -11.74
CA ASN A 81 3.08 0.61 -12.54
C ASN A 81 2.21 1.86 -12.61
N ASN A 82 0.90 1.71 -12.76
CA ASN A 82 -0.01 2.85 -12.83
C ASN A 82 0.00 3.64 -11.52
N ILE A 83 -0.04 2.96 -10.38
CA ILE A 83 -0.02 3.62 -9.08
C ILE A 83 1.33 4.30 -8.85
N ILE A 84 2.43 3.61 -9.11
CA ILE A 84 3.77 4.17 -8.91
C ILE A 84 3.98 5.39 -9.83
N CYS A 85 3.54 5.34 -11.08
CA CYS A 85 3.62 6.50 -11.98
C CYS A 85 2.85 7.70 -11.44
N ASP A 86 1.65 7.48 -10.91
CA ASP A 86 0.85 8.56 -10.34
C ASP A 86 1.55 9.20 -9.14
N LEU A 87 2.15 8.38 -8.28
CA LEU A 87 2.88 8.89 -7.12
C LEU A 87 4.15 9.65 -7.52
N ILE A 88 4.84 9.21 -8.55
CA ILE A 88 6.02 9.90 -9.09
C ILE A 88 5.61 11.24 -9.67
N LYS A 89 4.54 11.30 -10.45
CA LYS A 89 4.01 12.54 -11.03
C LYS A 89 3.58 13.53 -9.96
N ALA A 90 3.06 13.03 -8.84
CA ALA A 90 2.65 13.86 -7.73
C ALA A 90 3.83 14.28 -6.82
N ASP A 91 5.03 13.81 -7.12
CA ASP A 91 6.26 14.10 -6.37
C ASP A 91 6.22 13.61 -4.91
N LEU A 92 5.54 12.49 -4.68
CA LEU A 92 5.37 11.92 -3.34
C LEU A 92 6.40 10.86 -3.00
N ILE A 93 6.96 10.19 -4.01
CA ILE A 93 7.92 9.10 -3.80
C ILE A 93 9.21 9.37 -4.57
N GLU A 94 10.26 8.68 -4.12
CA GLU A 94 11.58 8.72 -4.76
C GLU A 94 12.13 7.31 -4.83
N LYS A 95 13.04 7.10 -5.77
CA LYS A 95 13.76 5.83 -5.88
C LYS A 95 15.02 5.92 -5.02
N VAL A 96 15.18 4.93 -4.15
CA VAL A 96 16.31 4.83 -3.23
C VAL A 96 17.17 3.65 -3.65
N GLU A 97 18.48 3.83 -3.64
CA GLU A 97 19.41 2.74 -3.91
C GLU A 97 19.42 1.77 -2.73
N ASP A 98 19.42 0.49 -3.05
CA ASP A 98 19.48 -0.58 -2.05
C ASP A 98 20.90 -0.79 -1.53
#